data_5c5eeff2777aa68b9f9c4542b003856d
#
_entry.id   5c5eeff2777aa68b9f9c4542b003856d
#
_cell.length_a   1.000
_cell.length_b   1.000
_cell.length_c   1.000
_cell.angle_alpha   90.00
_cell.angle_beta   90.00
_cell.angle_gamma   90.00
#
_symmetry.space_group_name_H-M   'P 1'
#
loop_
_entity.id
_entity.type
_entity.pdbx_description
1 polymer ?
#
loop_
_entity_poly.entity_id
_entity_poly.type
_entity_poly.pdbx_seq_one_letter_code
_entity_poly.pdbx_strand_id
1 'polypeptide(L)'
;MVERDDTALKDALAQLEEAELVFRRGDPPEAIYSFKHALVQDAAYENLLKSRRQVLHQRIAQALEKEFPETAKTEPELLALHYAGAGLADPAINYRQTAAERALQRSANVEAANHFQQALALLATLPESGKRAELELDLQTRLGATLTTIKGFAAPEVAAAYDRARILCRESQAPAQKFSVLRGLWVYDLVRAEWQAAGDLAEEMLALADDQQNIGFELESHRALGMTLLWRGLIVRAREHLEEGRRLYDPEQHRMHAFRYGNDPGIACLVHEAFALSVLGYADQALATSRRAVTLARQLGHPFSLAQALIYSLFIHQCRGEPQVIKKFADEAKTLALEHGFPFWQAEAGIMAGWATAAQGGSREGIVQLRNGVTDFLATGARMDKPRWLALLAEAYGINNQPDEGLEAVKEALRVVDETKECFFQARLCQLNGDLLLRKGIPDAEVAAEIQFREALAIARRQEAKSWELRAATSLARLWRAQSRRREAYDLLAPVYGWFTEGFDTADLKDARILLDELA
;
A
#
# COMPACT_ATOMS: atom_id res chain seq x y z
N MET A 1 32.31 -31.41 11.02
CA MET A 1 32.96 -32.74 10.99
C MET A 1 34.31 -32.67 11.68
N VAL A 2 34.48 -33.54 12.63
CA VAL A 2 35.68 -33.56 13.50
C VAL A 2 36.72 -34.41 12.79
N GLU A 3 37.97 -33.93 12.75
CA GLU A 3 39.12 -34.76 12.40
C GLU A 3 39.37 -35.83 13.51
N ARG A 4 38.41 -36.59 13.86
CA ARG A 4 38.54 -37.73 14.74
C ARG A 4 38.19 -38.99 13.94
N ASP A 5 38.95 -40.02 14.19
CA ASP A 5 38.62 -41.35 13.77
C ASP A 5 37.15 -41.64 14.07
N ASP A 6 36.41 -42.14 13.11
CA ASP A 6 34.95 -42.42 13.21
C ASP A 6 34.62 -43.22 14.48
N THR A 7 35.54 -44.08 14.92
CA THR A 7 35.44 -44.87 16.15
C THR A 7 35.46 -43.98 17.39
N ALA A 8 36.38 -43.03 17.48
CA ALA A 8 36.52 -42.12 18.63
C ALA A 8 35.31 -41.15 18.74
N LEU A 9 34.69 -40.79 17.62
CA LEU A 9 33.46 -39.98 17.60
C LEU A 9 32.27 -40.78 18.10
N LYS A 10 32.13 -42.02 17.66
CA LYS A 10 31.05 -42.95 18.10
C LYS A 10 31.12 -43.21 19.59
N ASP A 11 32.32 -43.46 20.09
CA ASP A 11 32.55 -43.71 21.53
C ASP A 11 32.24 -42.47 22.37
N ALA A 12 32.62 -41.25 21.91
CA ALA A 12 32.30 -40.02 22.60
C ALA A 12 30.78 -39.73 22.61
N LEU A 13 30.08 -39.98 21.51
CA LEU A 13 28.63 -39.79 21.43
C LEU A 13 27.91 -40.82 22.33
N ALA A 14 28.35 -42.07 22.36
CA ALA A 14 27.83 -43.10 23.26
C ALA A 14 27.98 -42.72 24.74
N GLN A 15 29.15 -42.17 25.13
CA GLN A 15 29.39 -41.65 26.49
C GLN A 15 28.45 -40.50 26.86
N LEU A 16 28.17 -39.57 25.91
CA LEU A 16 27.23 -38.46 26.14
C LEU A 16 25.79 -38.94 26.26
N GLU A 17 25.42 -39.98 25.52
CA GLU A 17 24.11 -40.63 25.58
C GLU A 17 23.93 -41.38 26.90
N GLU A 18 24.96 -42.18 27.35
CA GLU A 18 25.00 -42.87 28.63
C GLU A 18 24.96 -41.92 29.84
N ALA A 19 25.62 -40.74 29.70
CA ALA A 19 25.58 -39.66 30.69
C ALA A 19 24.26 -38.88 30.67
N GLU A 20 23.33 -39.23 29.85
CA GLU A 20 22.04 -38.55 29.65
C GLU A 20 22.15 -37.06 29.29
N LEU A 21 23.22 -36.62 28.66
CA LEU A 21 23.46 -35.23 28.22
C LEU A 21 22.88 -34.95 26.84
N VAL A 22 22.75 -35.99 26.00
CA VAL A 22 22.18 -35.91 24.66
C VAL A 22 21.16 -37.02 24.43
N PHE A 23 20.19 -36.76 23.55
CA PHE A 23 19.28 -37.72 23.01
C PHE A 23 19.66 -38.07 21.58
N ARG A 24 19.62 -39.33 21.22
CA ARG A 24 19.76 -39.81 19.85
C ARG A 24 18.40 -40.13 19.25
N ARG A 25 18.17 -39.69 18.02
CA ARG A 25 17.02 -40.09 17.20
C ARG A 25 17.51 -40.65 15.87
N GLY A 26 17.15 -41.87 15.57
CA GLY A 26 17.61 -42.61 14.39
C GLY A 26 18.94 -43.34 14.60
N ASP A 27 19.41 -44.03 13.57
CA ASP A 27 20.66 -44.80 13.59
C ASP A 27 21.76 -44.11 12.75
N PRO A 28 23.04 -44.22 13.19
CA PRO A 28 24.16 -43.71 12.39
C PRO A 28 24.22 -44.38 11.01
N PRO A 29 24.58 -43.65 9.93
CA PRO A 29 25.15 -42.29 9.92
C PRO A 29 24.14 -41.13 9.95
N GLU A 30 22.84 -41.39 9.88
CA GLU A 30 21.76 -40.40 9.80
C GLU A 30 21.18 -40.02 11.17
N ALA A 31 21.81 -40.42 12.27
CA ALA A 31 21.33 -40.16 13.62
C ALA A 31 21.43 -38.65 13.96
N ILE A 32 20.36 -38.13 14.56
CA ILE A 32 20.29 -36.76 15.10
C ILE A 32 20.53 -36.81 16.61
N TYR A 33 21.51 -36.02 17.07
CA TYR A 33 21.82 -35.87 18.49
C TYR A 33 21.36 -34.50 18.97
N SER A 34 20.55 -34.45 20.02
CA SER A 34 20.05 -33.23 20.63
C SER A 34 20.42 -33.18 22.10
N PHE A 35 20.87 -32.00 22.59
CA PHE A 35 21.11 -31.84 24.02
C PHE A 35 19.80 -31.96 24.82
N LYS A 36 19.85 -32.67 25.95
CA LYS A 36 18.72 -32.85 26.86
C LYS A 36 18.30 -31.55 27.53
N HIS A 37 19.26 -30.65 27.80
CA HIS A 37 19.03 -29.36 28.41
C HIS A 37 19.82 -28.26 27.69
N ALA A 38 19.14 -27.14 27.38
CA ALA A 38 19.76 -25.99 26.72
C ALA A 38 20.97 -25.43 27.51
N LEU A 39 20.91 -25.41 28.84
CA LEU A 39 22.02 -25.00 29.70
C LEU A 39 23.29 -25.83 29.52
N VAL A 40 23.15 -27.14 29.22
CA VAL A 40 24.32 -28.02 28.95
C VAL A 40 24.91 -27.67 27.59
N GLN A 41 24.06 -27.43 26.60
CA GLN A 41 24.47 -26.96 25.28
C GLN A 41 25.22 -25.63 25.38
N ASP A 42 24.69 -24.65 26.10
CA ASP A 42 25.28 -23.33 26.27
C ASP A 42 26.64 -23.43 26.99
N ALA A 43 26.69 -24.18 28.10
CA ALA A 43 27.94 -24.41 28.85
C ALA A 43 29.00 -25.10 27.99
N ALA A 44 28.63 -26.11 27.20
CA ALA A 44 29.55 -26.79 26.29
C ALA A 44 30.08 -25.84 25.20
N TYR A 45 29.20 -25.00 24.67
CA TYR A 45 29.53 -24.02 23.64
C TYR A 45 30.41 -22.90 24.19
N GLU A 46 30.11 -22.35 25.38
CA GLU A 46 30.86 -21.26 26.00
C GLU A 46 32.29 -21.68 26.45
N ASN A 47 32.45 -22.95 26.80
CA ASN A 47 33.79 -23.50 27.15
C ASN A 47 34.74 -23.61 25.95
N LEU A 48 34.26 -23.49 24.72
CA LEU A 48 35.10 -23.46 23.54
C LEU A 48 35.77 -22.09 23.36
N LEU A 49 37.07 -22.07 23.09
CA LEU A 49 37.76 -20.84 22.69
C LEU A 49 37.08 -20.22 21.46
N LYS A 50 36.99 -18.90 21.42
CA LYS A 50 36.37 -18.16 20.32
C LYS A 50 36.89 -18.59 18.94
N SER A 51 38.21 -18.71 18.81
CA SER A 51 38.85 -19.16 17.55
C SER A 51 38.41 -20.57 17.15
N ARG A 52 38.24 -21.48 18.11
CA ARG A 52 37.76 -22.85 17.82
C ARG A 52 36.30 -22.87 17.43
N ARG A 53 35.44 -22.06 18.08
CA ARG A 53 34.06 -21.86 17.68
C ARG A 53 33.95 -21.36 16.22
N GLN A 54 34.74 -20.37 15.87
CA GLN A 54 34.80 -19.83 14.51
C GLN A 54 35.13 -20.91 13.46
N VAL A 55 36.16 -21.71 13.71
CA VAL A 55 36.57 -22.81 12.83
C VAL A 55 35.45 -23.85 12.68
N LEU A 56 34.77 -24.21 13.78
CA LEU A 56 33.68 -25.19 13.75
C LEU A 56 32.50 -24.64 12.96
N HIS A 57 32.10 -23.39 13.19
CA HIS A 57 31.03 -22.75 12.43
C HIS A 57 31.33 -22.69 10.92
N GLN A 58 32.57 -22.33 10.54
CA GLN A 58 33.00 -22.30 9.16
C GLN A 58 32.90 -23.68 8.50
N ARG A 59 33.37 -24.73 9.18
CA ARG A 59 33.29 -26.12 8.67
C ARG A 59 31.83 -26.57 8.49
N ILE A 60 30.95 -26.24 9.44
CA ILE A 60 29.53 -26.58 9.36
C ILE A 60 28.89 -25.86 8.17
N ALA A 61 29.14 -24.56 8.01
CA ALA A 61 28.61 -23.80 6.88
C ALA A 61 29.04 -24.40 5.53
N GLN A 62 30.34 -24.70 5.38
CA GLN A 62 30.89 -25.30 4.16
C GLN A 62 30.33 -26.71 3.90
N ALA A 63 30.13 -27.51 4.94
CA ALA A 63 29.51 -28.82 4.79
C ALA A 63 28.05 -28.72 4.35
N LEU A 64 27.27 -27.78 4.96
CA LEU A 64 25.89 -27.53 4.55
C LEU A 64 25.80 -27.08 3.09
N GLU A 65 26.66 -26.19 2.63
CA GLU A 65 26.67 -25.76 1.23
C GLU A 65 27.02 -26.89 0.26
N LYS A 66 28.03 -27.69 0.60
CA LYS A 66 28.60 -28.65 -0.33
C LYS A 66 27.89 -29.99 -0.31
N GLU A 67 27.53 -30.48 0.87
CA GLU A 67 26.99 -31.83 1.07
C GLU A 67 25.45 -31.83 1.20
N PHE A 68 24.86 -30.67 1.60
CA PHE A 68 23.41 -30.52 1.79
C PHE A 68 22.85 -29.29 1.04
N PRO A 69 23.01 -29.21 -0.30
CA PRO A 69 22.60 -28.04 -1.07
C PRO A 69 21.09 -27.75 -1.01
N GLU A 70 20.26 -28.75 -0.78
CA GLU A 70 18.82 -28.53 -0.58
C GLU A 70 18.54 -27.83 0.75
N THR A 71 19.21 -28.20 1.84
CA THR A 71 19.13 -27.48 3.12
C THR A 71 19.63 -26.05 2.98
N ALA A 72 20.73 -25.84 2.25
CA ALA A 72 21.23 -24.49 1.98
C ALA A 72 20.22 -23.60 1.26
N LYS A 73 19.43 -24.16 0.36
CA LYS A 73 18.33 -23.47 -0.35
C LYS A 73 17.08 -23.28 0.53
N THR A 74 16.71 -24.30 1.31
CA THR A 74 15.47 -24.29 2.10
C THR A 74 15.59 -23.60 3.45
N GLU A 75 16.80 -23.53 4.02
CA GLU A 75 17.10 -22.97 5.33
C GLU A 75 18.33 -22.02 5.27
N PRO A 76 18.32 -20.96 4.43
CA PRO A 76 19.46 -20.05 4.29
C PRO A 76 19.82 -19.34 5.60
N GLU A 77 18.86 -19.16 6.52
CA GLU A 77 19.07 -18.61 7.85
C GLU A 77 20.05 -19.44 8.69
N LEU A 78 20.10 -20.75 8.48
CA LEU A 78 21.03 -21.66 9.16
C LEU A 78 22.48 -21.40 8.69
N LEU A 79 22.68 -21.26 7.38
CA LEU A 79 23.99 -20.92 6.85
C LEU A 79 24.43 -19.52 7.29
N ALA A 80 23.52 -18.56 7.28
CA ALA A 80 23.78 -17.21 7.77
C ALA A 80 24.26 -17.22 9.22
N LEU A 81 23.63 -18.02 10.08
CA LEU A 81 24.03 -18.20 11.48
C LEU A 81 25.47 -18.74 11.60
N HIS A 82 25.78 -19.78 10.85
CA HIS A 82 27.09 -20.42 10.91
C HIS A 82 28.19 -19.53 10.31
N TYR A 83 27.94 -18.85 9.19
CA TYR A 83 28.92 -17.89 8.64
C TYR A 83 29.14 -16.70 9.56
N ALA A 84 28.09 -16.16 10.18
CA ALA A 84 28.23 -15.11 11.18
C ALA A 84 29.02 -15.57 12.40
N GLY A 85 28.76 -16.80 12.91
CA GLY A 85 29.53 -17.42 14.00
C GLY A 85 30.98 -17.69 13.64
N ALA A 86 31.29 -17.89 12.36
CA ALA A 86 32.64 -18.02 11.84
C ALA A 86 33.39 -16.69 11.73
N GLY A 87 32.69 -15.55 11.84
CA GLY A 87 33.23 -14.22 11.59
C GLY A 87 33.36 -13.87 10.10
N LEU A 88 32.68 -14.61 9.22
CA LEU A 88 32.69 -14.42 7.79
C LEU A 88 31.45 -13.61 7.39
N ALA A 89 31.58 -12.28 7.47
CA ALA A 89 30.45 -11.37 7.31
C ALA A 89 29.82 -11.39 5.90
N ASP A 90 30.64 -11.39 4.83
CA ASP A 90 30.13 -11.36 3.45
C ASP A 90 29.16 -12.52 3.13
N PRO A 91 29.53 -13.82 3.30
CA PRO A 91 28.59 -14.90 3.06
C PRO A 91 27.39 -14.87 4.03
N ALA A 92 27.58 -14.47 5.29
CA ALA A 92 26.49 -14.33 6.25
C ALA A 92 25.45 -13.31 5.79
N ILE A 93 25.87 -12.16 5.26
CA ILE A 93 25.00 -11.13 4.70
C ILE A 93 24.22 -11.68 3.51
N ASN A 94 24.89 -12.36 2.57
CA ASN A 94 24.24 -12.93 1.39
C ASN A 94 23.14 -13.93 1.77
N TYR A 95 23.42 -14.82 2.74
CA TYR A 95 22.41 -15.78 3.22
C TYR A 95 21.28 -15.11 4.02
N ARG A 96 21.56 -14.01 4.75
CA ARG A 96 20.51 -13.20 5.39
C ARG A 96 19.59 -12.55 4.36
N GLN A 97 20.13 -12.04 3.25
CA GLN A 97 19.32 -11.50 2.15
C GLN A 97 18.44 -12.58 1.52
N THR A 98 19.00 -13.76 1.23
CA THR A 98 18.23 -14.91 0.70
C THR A 98 17.12 -15.32 1.65
N ALA A 99 17.38 -15.38 2.96
CA ALA A 99 16.38 -15.69 3.98
C ALA A 99 15.26 -14.62 4.00
N ALA A 100 15.61 -13.34 3.94
CA ALA A 100 14.64 -12.26 3.87
C ALA A 100 13.77 -12.34 2.61
N GLU A 101 14.35 -12.60 1.44
CA GLU A 101 13.62 -12.75 0.18
C GLU A 101 12.61 -13.91 0.24
N ARG A 102 13.00 -15.04 0.80
CA ARG A 102 12.09 -16.18 1.01
C ARG A 102 10.98 -15.86 1.99
N ALA A 103 11.28 -15.14 3.06
CA ALA A 103 10.28 -14.68 4.02
C ALA A 103 9.26 -13.76 3.34
N LEU A 104 9.71 -12.81 2.48
CA LEU A 104 8.83 -11.95 1.68
C LEU A 104 7.92 -12.74 0.73
N GLN A 105 8.47 -13.77 0.05
CA GLN A 105 7.67 -14.64 -0.84
C GLN A 105 6.53 -15.35 -0.12
N ARG A 106 6.70 -15.62 1.19
CA ARG A 106 5.68 -16.24 2.06
C ARG A 106 4.85 -15.20 2.82
N SER A 107 5.03 -13.90 2.52
CA SER A 107 4.43 -12.78 3.25
C SER A 107 4.77 -12.73 4.76
N ALA A 108 5.87 -13.38 5.17
CA ALA A 108 6.40 -13.35 6.53
C ALA A 108 7.23 -12.07 6.76
N ASN A 109 6.59 -10.90 6.67
CA ASN A 109 7.25 -9.61 6.62
C ASN A 109 8.07 -9.28 7.89
N VAL A 110 7.62 -9.73 9.07
CA VAL A 110 8.37 -9.53 10.34
C VAL A 110 9.70 -10.29 10.32
N GLU A 111 9.68 -11.53 9.84
CA GLU A 111 10.86 -12.36 9.67
C GLU A 111 11.84 -11.73 8.67
N ALA A 112 11.31 -11.25 7.54
CA ALA A 112 12.12 -10.56 6.53
C ALA A 112 12.81 -9.31 7.08
N ALA A 113 12.08 -8.46 7.82
CA ALA A 113 12.65 -7.28 8.46
C ALA A 113 13.78 -7.63 9.42
N ASN A 114 13.63 -8.67 10.24
CA ASN A 114 14.67 -9.15 11.15
C ASN A 114 15.92 -9.60 10.40
N HIS A 115 15.77 -10.29 9.27
CA HIS A 115 16.92 -10.72 8.46
C HIS A 115 17.64 -9.52 7.84
N PHE A 116 16.93 -8.52 7.31
CA PHE A 116 17.56 -7.29 6.81
C PHE A 116 18.30 -6.51 7.90
N GLN A 117 17.72 -6.39 9.09
CA GLN A 117 18.37 -5.73 10.23
C GLN A 117 19.65 -6.46 10.66
N GLN A 118 19.64 -7.79 10.71
CA GLN A 118 20.81 -8.60 11.02
C GLN A 118 21.89 -8.49 9.92
N ALA A 119 21.50 -8.42 8.65
CA ALA A 119 22.42 -8.17 7.54
C ALA A 119 23.09 -6.80 7.67
N LEU A 120 22.33 -5.74 8.00
CA LEU A 120 22.87 -4.40 8.24
C LEU A 120 23.82 -4.35 9.43
N ALA A 121 23.51 -5.06 10.52
CA ALA A 121 24.40 -5.16 11.69
C ALA A 121 25.74 -5.84 11.34
N LEU A 122 25.72 -6.90 10.52
CA LEU A 122 26.95 -7.55 10.02
C LEU A 122 27.71 -6.61 9.08
N LEU A 123 27.03 -5.93 8.18
CA LEU A 123 27.61 -4.99 7.23
C LEU A 123 28.34 -3.84 7.95
N ALA A 124 27.80 -3.37 9.08
CA ALA A 124 28.42 -2.34 9.90
C ALA A 124 29.82 -2.76 10.49
N THR A 125 30.10 -4.06 10.55
CA THR A 125 31.41 -4.57 11.01
C THR A 125 32.50 -4.56 9.92
N LEU A 126 32.11 -4.36 8.65
CA LEU A 126 33.03 -4.33 7.52
C LEU A 126 33.64 -2.93 7.33
N PRO A 127 34.87 -2.85 6.78
CA PRO A 127 35.47 -1.56 6.45
C PRO A 127 34.64 -0.75 5.45
N GLU A 128 34.71 0.56 5.51
CA GLU A 128 34.06 1.43 4.57
C GLU A 128 34.62 1.24 3.15
N SER A 129 33.74 1.09 2.18
CA SER A 129 34.03 0.93 0.76
C SER A 129 32.80 1.25 -0.09
N GLY A 130 33.00 1.56 -1.37
CA GLY A 130 31.88 1.76 -2.31
C GLY A 130 30.94 0.56 -2.37
N LYS A 131 31.49 -0.66 -2.39
CA LYS A 131 30.70 -1.91 -2.39
C LYS A 131 29.86 -2.06 -1.11
N ARG A 132 30.39 -1.67 0.07
CA ARG A 132 29.63 -1.65 1.32
C ARG A 132 28.48 -0.65 1.25
N ALA A 133 28.73 0.55 0.72
CA ALA A 133 27.70 1.59 0.57
C ALA A 133 26.57 1.16 -0.36
N GLU A 134 26.89 0.51 -1.48
CA GLU A 134 25.91 -0.05 -2.41
C GLU A 134 25.05 -1.15 -1.76
N LEU A 135 25.67 -2.04 -0.99
CA LEU A 135 24.96 -3.10 -0.28
C LEU A 135 24.09 -2.55 0.85
N GLU A 136 24.59 -1.54 1.59
CA GLU A 136 23.83 -0.84 2.61
C GLU A 136 22.58 -0.17 2.00
N LEU A 137 22.75 0.45 0.83
CA LEU A 137 21.67 1.10 0.10
C LEU A 137 20.53 0.11 -0.28
N ASP A 138 20.90 -1.06 -0.84
CA ASP A 138 19.93 -2.12 -1.17
C ASP A 138 19.19 -2.62 0.08
N LEU A 139 19.94 -2.92 1.15
CA LEU A 139 19.37 -3.41 2.41
C LEU A 139 18.44 -2.38 3.08
N GLN A 140 18.84 -1.11 3.13
CA GLN A 140 18.02 -0.04 3.72
C GLN A 140 16.72 0.19 2.93
N THR A 141 16.80 0.15 1.60
CA THR A 141 15.62 0.31 0.73
C THR A 141 14.62 -0.82 0.93
N ARG A 142 15.10 -2.07 0.97
CA ARG A 142 14.26 -3.25 1.19
C ARG A 142 13.69 -3.29 2.61
N LEU A 143 14.48 -2.94 3.60
CA LEU A 143 14.05 -2.82 4.99
C LEU A 143 12.95 -1.76 5.13
N GLY A 144 13.13 -0.58 4.52
CA GLY A 144 12.14 0.49 4.51
C GLY A 144 10.79 0.03 3.94
N ALA A 145 10.80 -0.64 2.77
CA ALA A 145 9.60 -1.19 2.16
C ALA A 145 8.91 -2.24 3.04
N THR A 146 9.69 -3.14 3.65
CA THR A 146 9.18 -4.19 4.54
C THR A 146 8.59 -3.61 5.82
N LEU A 147 9.29 -2.65 6.45
CA LEU A 147 8.81 -1.98 7.66
C LEU A 147 7.53 -1.18 7.40
N THR A 148 7.42 -0.55 6.24
CA THR A 148 6.20 0.16 5.83
C THR A 148 4.98 -0.77 5.84
N THR A 149 5.13 -2.01 5.37
CA THR A 149 4.06 -3.00 5.32
C THR A 149 3.57 -3.42 6.71
N ILE A 150 4.49 -3.56 7.69
CA ILE A 150 4.18 -4.10 9.04
C ILE A 150 3.94 -3.03 10.10
N LYS A 151 4.56 -1.83 9.96
CA LYS A 151 4.49 -0.75 10.96
C LYS A 151 3.72 0.48 10.49
N GLY A 152 3.45 0.56 9.19
CA GLY A 152 2.90 1.76 8.56
C GLY A 152 3.97 2.82 8.24
N PHE A 153 3.54 3.85 7.51
CA PHE A 153 4.43 4.85 6.92
C PHE A 153 5.03 5.87 7.90
N ALA A 154 4.44 6.02 9.12
CA ALA A 154 4.93 6.96 10.14
C ALA A 154 5.96 6.37 11.09
N ALA A 155 6.24 5.08 11.00
CA ALA A 155 7.18 4.47 11.91
C ALA A 155 8.57 5.15 11.81
N PRO A 156 9.19 5.53 12.93
CA PRO A 156 10.50 6.18 12.92
C PRO A 156 11.57 5.35 12.21
N GLU A 157 11.45 4.03 12.28
CA GLU A 157 12.39 3.11 11.62
C GLU A 157 12.24 3.13 10.10
N VAL A 158 11.02 3.38 9.58
CA VAL A 158 10.78 3.58 8.13
C VAL A 158 11.46 4.86 7.67
N ALA A 159 11.23 5.96 8.38
CA ALA A 159 11.90 7.23 8.11
C ALA A 159 13.43 7.08 8.11
N ALA A 160 13.99 6.46 9.15
CA ALA A 160 15.43 6.27 9.29
C ALA A 160 16.03 5.44 8.13
N ALA A 161 15.33 4.37 7.69
CA ALA A 161 15.80 3.55 6.57
C ALA A 161 15.84 4.34 5.25
N TYR A 162 14.76 5.10 4.94
CA TYR A 162 14.72 5.89 3.71
C TYR A 162 15.63 7.12 3.74
N ASP A 163 15.79 7.80 4.89
CA ASP A 163 16.74 8.91 5.02
C ASP A 163 18.19 8.43 4.80
N ARG A 164 18.53 7.27 5.36
CA ARG A 164 19.84 6.66 5.11
C ARG A 164 20.00 6.25 3.65
N ALA A 165 18.99 5.64 3.04
CA ALA A 165 19.00 5.29 1.63
C ALA A 165 19.16 6.52 0.73
N ARG A 166 18.50 7.64 1.05
CA ARG A 166 18.63 8.92 0.33
C ARG A 166 20.05 9.48 0.33
N ILE A 167 20.74 9.39 1.48
CA ILE A 167 22.14 9.83 1.61
C ILE A 167 23.06 8.97 0.72
N LEU A 168 22.93 7.64 0.82
CA LEU A 168 23.76 6.69 0.07
C LEU A 168 23.49 6.75 -1.43
N CYS A 169 22.25 7.03 -1.85
CA CYS A 169 21.85 7.10 -3.24
C CYS A 169 22.57 8.22 -4.01
N ARG A 170 22.95 9.32 -3.35
CA ARG A 170 23.68 10.42 -3.99
C ARG A 170 25.06 10.01 -4.51
N GLU A 171 25.65 8.97 -3.93
CA GLU A 171 26.99 8.46 -4.26
C GLU A 171 26.93 7.23 -5.18
N SER A 172 25.74 6.62 -5.36
CA SER A 172 25.57 5.42 -6.17
C SER A 172 25.62 5.71 -7.66
N GLN A 173 26.40 4.90 -8.39
CA GLN A 173 26.49 4.93 -9.86
C GLN A 173 25.62 3.83 -10.52
N ALA A 174 24.97 2.97 -9.72
CA ALA A 174 24.20 1.83 -10.24
C ALA A 174 22.73 2.25 -10.52
N PRO A 175 22.29 2.32 -11.80
CA PRO A 175 20.94 2.80 -12.17
C PRO A 175 19.81 2.01 -11.50
N ALA A 176 19.94 0.68 -11.39
CA ALA A 176 18.91 -0.17 -10.79
C ALA A 176 18.74 0.08 -9.29
N GLN A 177 19.81 0.38 -8.59
CA GLN A 177 19.75 0.74 -7.16
C GLN A 177 19.14 2.13 -7.00
N LYS A 178 19.62 3.11 -7.80
CA LYS A 178 19.06 4.46 -7.83
C LYS A 178 17.55 4.43 -8.07
N PHE A 179 17.09 3.66 -9.06
CA PHE A 179 15.66 3.52 -9.35
C PHE A 179 14.87 2.96 -8.17
N SER A 180 15.37 1.90 -7.54
CA SER A 180 14.71 1.27 -6.37
C SER A 180 14.55 2.25 -5.21
N VAL A 181 15.55 3.09 -4.95
CA VAL A 181 15.51 4.12 -3.91
C VAL A 181 14.51 5.23 -4.25
N LEU A 182 14.58 5.79 -5.48
CA LEU A 182 13.63 6.81 -5.93
C LEU A 182 12.20 6.34 -5.78
N ARG A 183 11.94 5.08 -6.18
CA ARG A 183 10.61 4.48 -6.03
C ARG A 183 10.18 4.34 -4.57
N GLY A 184 11.08 3.90 -3.70
CA GLY A 184 10.79 3.78 -2.27
C GLY A 184 10.47 5.13 -1.62
N LEU A 185 11.28 6.14 -1.92
CA LEU A 185 11.06 7.52 -1.48
C LEU A 185 9.76 8.10 -2.06
N TRP A 186 9.46 7.83 -3.33
CA TRP A 186 8.20 8.23 -3.94
C TRP A 186 6.98 7.68 -3.18
N VAL A 187 6.96 6.38 -2.84
CA VAL A 187 5.86 5.79 -2.04
C VAL A 187 5.77 6.46 -0.67
N TYR A 188 6.91 6.67 -0.02
CA TYR A 188 6.96 7.31 1.29
C TYR A 188 6.37 8.73 1.25
N ASP A 189 6.79 9.55 0.29
CA ASP A 189 6.29 10.92 0.14
C ASP A 189 4.82 10.95 -0.33
N LEU A 190 4.43 10.05 -1.25
CA LEU A 190 3.05 9.90 -1.74
C LEU A 190 2.06 9.66 -0.58
N VAL A 191 2.34 8.68 0.27
CA VAL A 191 1.41 8.30 1.37
C VAL A 191 1.36 9.36 2.46
N ARG A 192 2.40 10.20 2.58
CA ARG A 192 2.44 11.35 3.48
C ARG A 192 1.77 12.61 2.91
N ALA A 193 1.24 12.52 1.68
CA ALA A 193 0.66 13.64 0.93
C ALA A 193 1.66 14.77 0.61
N GLU A 194 2.95 14.43 0.43
CA GLU A 194 4.00 15.34 -0.01
C GLU A 194 4.04 15.37 -1.55
N TRP A 195 2.96 15.85 -2.17
CA TRP A 195 2.69 15.67 -3.60
C TRP A 195 3.72 16.28 -4.54
N GLN A 196 4.36 17.40 -4.17
CA GLN A 196 5.40 17.99 -4.99
C GLN A 196 6.66 17.12 -5.00
N ALA A 197 7.12 16.67 -3.82
CA ALA A 197 8.27 15.78 -3.71
C ALA A 197 8.02 14.43 -4.41
N ALA A 198 6.82 13.85 -4.25
CA ALA A 198 6.42 12.65 -4.97
C ALA A 198 6.40 12.86 -6.50
N GLY A 199 5.96 14.01 -6.97
CA GLY A 199 5.98 14.35 -8.40
C GLY A 199 7.39 14.44 -8.96
N ASP A 200 8.27 15.18 -8.28
CA ASP A 200 9.67 15.36 -8.69
C ASP A 200 10.42 14.00 -8.75
N LEU A 201 10.18 13.13 -7.77
CA LEU A 201 10.74 11.77 -7.75
C LEU A 201 10.20 10.91 -8.90
N ALA A 202 8.90 11.00 -9.21
CA ALA A 202 8.29 10.23 -10.31
C ALA A 202 8.81 10.69 -11.68
N GLU A 203 9.06 12.00 -11.87
CA GLU A 203 9.70 12.54 -13.07
C GLU A 203 11.17 12.10 -13.18
N GLU A 204 11.93 12.09 -12.07
CA GLU A 204 13.30 11.58 -12.05
C GLU A 204 13.35 10.07 -12.37
N MET A 205 12.37 9.29 -11.87
CA MET A 205 12.23 7.87 -12.21
C MET A 205 12.00 7.67 -13.72
N LEU A 206 11.13 8.48 -14.34
CA LEU A 206 10.86 8.38 -15.77
C LEU A 206 12.08 8.74 -16.60
N ALA A 207 12.77 9.84 -16.26
CA ALA A 207 14.01 10.21 -16.94
C ALA A 207 15.10 9.13 -16.86
N LEU A 208 15.20 8.45 -15.69
CA LEU A 208 16.14 7.34 -15.53
C LEU A 208 15.70 6.10 -16.32
N ALA A 209 14.38 5.84 -16.44
CA ALA A 209 13.85 4.75 -17.24
C ALA A 209 14.17 4.94 -18.74
N ASP A 210 14.00 6.18 -19.24
CA ASP A 210 14.31 6.55 -20.61
C ASP A 210 15.81 6.41 -20.91
N ASP A 211 16.68 6.89 -20.02
CA ASP A 211 18.14 6.77 -20.16
C ASP A 211 18.60 5.30 -20.22
N GLN A 212 17.96 4.45 -19.40
CA GLN A 212 18.30 3.02 -19.32
C GLN A 212 17.53 2.14 -20.31
N GLN A 213 16.54 2.67 -21.04
CA GLN A 213 15.63 1.93 -21.93
C GLN A 213 15.05 0.67 -21.25
N ASN A 214 14.64 0.82 -19.99
CA ASN A 214 14.20 -0.30 -19.17
C ASN A 214 12.67 -0.27 -18.98
N ILE A 215 11.97 -1.21 -19.63
CA ILE A 215 10.49 -1.30 -19.61
C ILE A 215 9.94 -1.45 -18.19
N GLY A 216 10.62 -2.18 -17.29
CA GLY A 216 10.20 -2.34 -15.91
C GLY A 216 10.27 -1.03 -15.11
N PHE A 217 11.29 -0.20 -15.39
CA PHE A 217 11.41 1.15 -14.81
C PHE A 217 10.37 2.10 -15.41
N GLU A 218 10.15 2.04 -16.71
CA GLU A 218 9.14 2.83 -17.41
C GLU A 218 7.74 2.56 -16.86
N LEU A 219 7.37 1.27 -16.73
CA LEU A 219 6.12 0.83 -16.09
C LEU A 219 5.92 1.44 -14.69
N GLU A 220 6.92 1.32 -13.80
CA GLU A 220 6.83 1.84 -12.44
C GLU A 220 6.81 3.37 -12.41
N SER A 221 7.48 4.05 -13.34
CA SER A 221 7.48 5.50 -13.46
C SER A 221 6.12 6.03 -13.92
N HIS A 222 5.51 5.40 -14.94
CA HIS A 222 4.16 5.72 -15.39
C HIS A 222 3.13 5.49 -14.28
N ARG A 223 3.24 4.40 -13.53
CA ARG A 223 2.43 4.16 -12.34
C ARG A 223 2.60 5.29 -11.31
N ALA A 224 3.82 5.69 -11.04
CA ALA A 224 4.12 6.73 -10.05
C ALA A 224 3.55 8.09 -10.46
N LEU A 225 3.76 8.51 -11.71
CA LEU A 225 3.19 9.74 -12.25
C LEU A 225 1.67 9.70 -12.25
N GLY A 226 1.06 8.61 -12.73
CA GLY A 226 -0.38 8.46 -12.79
C GLY A 226 -1.04 8.58 -11.42
N MET A 227 -0.49 7.92 -10.41
CA MET A 227 -0.99 8.03 -9.03
C MET A 227 -0.81 9.45 -8.48
N THR A 228 0.36 10.05 -8.60
CA THR A 228 0.63 11.40 -8.09
C THR A 228 -0.28 12.44 -8.74
N LEU A 229 -0.46 12.38 -10.06
CA LEU A 229 -1.35 13.29 -10.80
C LEU A 229 -2.81 13.12 -10.42
N LEU A 230 -3.25 11.88 -10.17
CA LEU A 230 -4.63 11.58 -9.77
C LEU A 230 -5.01 12.33 -8.48
N TRP A 231 -4.21 12.19 -7.43
CA TRP A 231 -4.49 12.86 -6.15
C TRP A 231 -4.36 14.38 -6.22
N ARG A 232 -3.52 14.90 -7.13
CA ARG A 232 -3.47 16.33 -7.43
C ARG A 232 -4.68 16.85 -8.22
N GLY A 233 -5.59 15.95 -8.64
CA GLY A 233 -6.80 16.32 -9.40
C GLY A 233 -6.56 16.56 -10.90
N LEU A 234 -5.42 16.12 -11.44
CA LEU A 234 -5.09 16.17 -12.88
C LEU A 234 -5.49 14.85 -13.55
N ILE A 235 -6.80 14.57 -13.55
CA ILE A 235 -7.37 13.23 -13.72
C ILE A 235 -7.13 12.66 -15.13
N VAL A 236 -7.24 13.48 -16.18
CA VAL A 236 -7.02 13.07 -17.57
C VAL A 236 -5.56 12.64 -17.77
N ARG A 237 -4.61 13.46 -17.35
CA ARG A 237 -3.18 13.13 -17.44
C ARG A 237 -2.82 11.91 -16.57
N ALA A 238 -3.44 11.78 -15.41
CA ALA A 238 -3.29 10.61 -14.57
C ALA A 238 -3.72 9.34 -15.30
N ARG A 239 -4.88 9.37 -15.97
CA ARG A 239 -5.39 8.25 -16.76
C ARG A 239 -4.42 7.88 -17.88
N GLU A 240 -3.89 8.84 -18.64
CA GLU A 240 -2.94 8.59 -19.72
C GLU A 240 -1.71 7.81 -19.22
N HIS A 241 -1.10 8.23 -18.11
CA HIS A 241 0.02 7.52 -17.50
C HIS A 241 -0.37 6.13 -16.98
N LEU A 242 -1.53 5.97 -16.35
CA LEU A 242 -1.99 4.68 -15.83
C LEU A 242 -2.30 3.67 -16.96
N GLU A 243 -2.90 4.14 -18.05
CA GLU A 243 -3.14 3.33 -19.25
C GLU A 243 -1.81 2.89 -19.89
N GLU A 244 -0.81 3.78 -19.96
CA GLU A 244 0.51 3.43 -20.49
C GLU A 244 1.22 2.42 -19.58
N GLY A 245 1.23 2.63 -18.25
CA GLY A 245 1.76 1.67 -17.30
C GLY A 245 1.08 0.29 -17.46
N ARG A 246 -0.26 0.26 -17.60
CA ARG A 246 -1.00 -0.97 -17.85
C ARG A 246 -0.62 -1.64 -19.18
N ARG A 247 -0.33 -0.86 -20.23
CA ARG A 247 0.09 -1.37 -21.54
C ARG A 247 1.47 -2.04 -21.48
N LEU A 248 2.37 -1.49 -20.68
CA LEU A 248 3.72 -2.03 -20.47
C LEU A 248 3.76 -3.26 -19.57
N TYR A 249 2.69 -3.51 -18.81
CA TYR A 249 2.67 -4.58 -17.83
C TYR A 249 2.54 -5.96 -18.47
N ASP A 250 3.47 -6.84 -18.13
CA ASP A 250 3.48 -8.27 -18.44
C ASP A 250 3.53 -9.07 -17.14
N PRO A 251 2.49 -9.88 -16.81
CA PRO A 251 2.43 -10.63 -15.56
C PRO A 251 3.57 -11.62 -15.37
N GLU A 252 4.13 -12.20 -16.42
CA GLU A 252 5.22 -13.18 -16.32
C GLU A 252 6.56 -12.50 -15.99
N GLN A 253 6.81 -11.34 -16.59
CA GLN A 253 8.06 -10.60 -16.41
C GLN A 253 8.05 -9.74 -15.14
N HIS A 254 6.89 -9.15 -14.78
CA HIS A 254 6.80 -8.13 -13.73
C HIS A 254 6.24 -8.64 -12.40
N ARG A 255 5.80 -9.91 -12.29
CA ARG A 255 5.26 -10.48 -11.04
C ARG A 255 6.21 -10.33 -9.85
N MET A 256 7.52 -10.34 -10.09
CA MET A 256 8.52 -10.19 -9.02
C MET A 256 8.57 -8.78 -8.43
N HIS A 257 7.99 -7.77 -9.12
CA HIS A 257 7.86 -6.42 -8.57
C HIS A 257 7.00 -6.40 -7.31
N ALA A 258 5.96 -7.24 -7.21
CA ALA A 258 5.13 -7.35 -6.01
C ALA A 258 5.96 -7.72 -4.77
N PHE A 259 6.90 -8.66 -4.92
CA PHE A 259 7.77 -9.10 -3.83
C PHE A 259 8.96 -8.15 -3.58
N ARG A 260 9.45 -7.51 -4.62
CA ARG A 260 10.57 -6.56 -4.53
C ARG A 260 10.14 -5.20 -3.95
N TYR A 261 8.95 -4.74 -4.32
CA TYR A 261 8.48 -3.38 -4.08
C TYR A 261 7.23 -3.31 -3.20
N GLY A 262 6.71 -4.45 -2.74
CA GLY A 262 5.59 -4.53 -1.81
C GLY A 262 4.20 -4.55 -2.45
N ASN A 263 4.06 -4.20 -3.75
CA ASN A 263 2.80 -4.32 -4.49
C ASN A 263 3.04 -4.49 -6.00
N ASP A 264 2.06 -5.10 -6.68
CA ASP A 264 2.12 -5.34 -8.11
C ASP A 264 1.78 -4.07 -8.91
N PRO A 265 2.62 -3.66 -9.90
CA PRO A 265 2.41 -2.43 -10.66
C PRO A 265 1.20 -2.50 -11.60
N GLY A 266 0.90 -3.64 -12.18
CA GLY A 266 -0.26 -3.80 -13.06
C GLY A 266 -1.58 -3.68 -12.31
N ILE A 267 -1.67 -4.27 -11.11
CA ILE A 267 -2.82 -4.12 -10.23
C ILE A 267 -2.96 -2.66 -9.80
N ALA A 268 -1.85 -2.02 -9.42
CA ALA A 268 -1.86 -0.62 -9.01
C ALA A 268 -2.31 0.32 -10.15
N CYS A 269 -1.87 0.10 -11.40
CA CYS A 269 -2.35 0.86 -12.56
C CYS A 269 -3.85 0.66 -12.76
N LEU A 270 -4.34 -0.59 -12.75
CA LEU A 270 -5.76 -0.90 -12.97
C LEU A 270 -6.68 -0.26 -11.92
N VAL A 271 -6.33 -0.33 -10.64
CA VAL A 271 -7.21 0.24 -9.58
C VAL A 271 -7.28 1.76 -9.65
N HIS A 272 -6.18 2.45 -9.95
CA HIS A 272 -6.17 3.91 -10.08
C HIS A 272 -6.75 4.39 -11.41
N GLU A 273 -6.58 3.63 -12.51
CA GLU A 273 -7.29 3.84 -13.77
C GLU A 273 -8.82 3.75 -13.56
N ALA A 274 -9.29 2.76 -12.79
CA ALA A 274 -10.70 2.67 -12.44
C ALA A 274 -11.20 3.89 -11.67
N PHE A 275 -10.40 4.47 -10.76
CA PHE A 275 -10.72 5.73 -10.07
C PHE A 275 -10.87 6.87 -11.07
N ALA A 276 -9.88 7.06 -11.94
CA ALA A 276 -9.91 8.10 -12.96
C ALA A 276 -11.16 7.95 -13.86
N LEU A 277 -11.41 6.75 -14.39
CA LEU A 277 -12.57 6.45 -15.22
C LEU A 277 -13.89 6.77 -14.52
N SER A 278 -14.03 6.38 -13.25
CA SER A 278 -15.24 6.63 -12.45
C SER A 278 -15.55 8.12 -12.35
N VAL A 279 -14.54 8.93 -12.06
CA VAL A 279 -14.71 10.39 -11.88
C VAL A 279 -14.87 11.11 -13.22
N LEU A 280 -14.21 10.64 -14.28
CA LEU A 280 -14.35 11.15 -15.64
C LEU A 280 -15.72 10.83 -16.27
N GLY A 281 -16.56 9.98 -15.65
CA GLY A 281 -17.92 9.68 -16.12
C GLY A 281 -18.07 8.35 -16.85
N TYR A 282 -17.04 7.49 -16.87
CA TYR A 282 -17.04 6.18 -17.51
C TYR A 282 -17.30 5.06 -16.49
N ALA A 283 -18.51 5.02 -15.93
CA ALA A 283 -18.84 4.16 -14.78
C ALA A 283 -18.78 2.66 -15.09
N ASP A 284 -19.14 2.21 -16.29
CA ASP A 284 -19.13 0.81 -16.67
C ASP A 284 -17.70 0.34 -16.98
N GLN A 285 -16.93 1.18 -17.65
CA GLN A 285 -15.50 0.94 -17.87
C GLN A 285 -14.73 0.89 -16.53
N ALA A 286 -15.02 1.78 -15.60
CA ALA A 286 -14.43 1.79 -14.25
C ALA A 286 -14.71 0.47 -13.52
N LEU A 287 -15.95 -0.02 -13.55
CA LEU A 287 -16.34 -1.29 -12.93
C LEU A 287 -15.63 -2.48 -13.58
N ALA A 288 -15.56 -2.50 -14.92
CA ALA A 288 -14.89 -3.56 -15.66
C ALA A 288 -13.38 -3.59 -15.34
N THR A 289 -12.72 -2.42 -15.29
CA THR A 289 -11.29 -2.28 -14.96
C THR A 289 -11.01 -2.70 -13.52
N SER A 290 -11.86 -2.31 -12.57
CA SER A 290 -11.76 -2.73 -11.17
C SER A 290 -11.90 -4.24 -11.00
N ARG A 291 -12.86 -4.88 -11.69
CA ARG A 291 -13.01 -6.35 -11.69
C ARG A 291 -11.79 -7.06 -12.25
N ARG A 292 -11.17 -6.51 -13.30
CA ARG A 292 -9.91 -7.05 -13.84
C ARG A 292 -8.79 -6.99 -12.81
N ALA A 293 -8.67 -5.88 -12.06
CA ALA A 293 -7.67 -5.74 -11.01
C ALA A 293 -7.83 -6.82 -9.92
N VAL A 294 -9.06 -7.04 -9.42
CA VAL A 294 -9.35 -8.07 -8.42
C VAL A 294 -9.05 -9.48 -8.96
N THR A 295 -9.42 -9.75 -10.21
CA THR A 295 -9.15 -11.04 -10.84
C THR A 295 -7.65 -11.31 -10.96
N LEU A 296 -6.88 -10.33 -11.45
CA LEU A 296 -5.42 -10.42 -11.56
C LEU A 296 -4.77 -10.60 -10.18
N ALA A 297 -5.24 -9.87 -9.17
CA ALA A 297 -4.72 -9.97 -7.80
C ALA A 297 -4.93 -11.37 -7.19
N ARG A 298 -6.09 -11.98 -7.43
CA ARG A 298 -6.36 -13.37 -7.01
C ARG A 298 -5.47 -14.38 -7.72
N GLN A 299 -5.22 -14.20 -9.01
CA GLN A 299 -4.32 -15.06 -9.80
C GLN A 299 -2.86 -14.93 -9.37
N LEU A 300 -2.42 -13.72 -9.02
CA LEU A 300 -1.06 -13.47 -8.54
C LEU A 300 -0.78 -14.14 -7.18
N GLY A 301 -1.79 -14.23 -6.31
CA GLY A 301 -1.67 -14.81 -4.98
C GLY A 301 -0.80 -14.00 -4.02
N HIS A 302 -0.60 -12.68 -4.27
CA HIS A 302 0.14 -11.78 -3.39
C HIS A 302 -0.82 -11.05 -2.45
N PRO A 303 -0.83 -11.34 -1.12
CA PRO A 303 -1.87 -10.87 -0.20
C PRO A 303 -2.01 -9.34 -0.13
N PHE A 304 -0.90 -8.61 -0.14
CA PHE A 304 -0.93 -7.15 -0.08
C PHE A 304 -1.57 -6.53 -1.34
N SER A 305 -1.23 -7.05 -2.53
CA SER A 305 -1.85 -6.60 -3.79
C SER A 305 -3.32 -6.98 -3.89
N LEU A 306 -3.73 -8.12 -3.29
CA LEU A 306 -5.13 -8.50 -3.22
C LEU A 306 -5.92 -7.57 -2.27
N ALA A 307 -5.37 -7.24 -1.11
CA ALA A 307 -5.96 -6.26 -0.19
C ALA A 307 -6.16 -4.91 -0.89
N GLN A 308 -5.14 -4.42 -1.61
CA GLN A 308 -5.22 -3.20 -2.41
C GLN A 308 -6.35 -3.25 -3.44
N ALA A 309 -6.43 -4.33 -4.23
CA ALA A 309 -7.45 -4.48 -5.27
C ALA A 309 -8.87 -4.52 -4.69
N LEU A 310 -9.08 -5.25 -3.60
CA LEU A 310 -10.37 -5.32 -2.91
C LEU A 310 -10.78 -3.95 -2.36
N ILE A 311 -9.91 -3.31 -1.59
CA ILE A 311 -10.19 -2.01 -0.96
C ILE A 311 -10.50 -0.93 -2.01
N TYR A 312 -9.69 -0.84 -3.05
CA TYR A 312 -9.88 0.19 -4.06
C TYR A 312 -11.10 -0.08 -4.96
N SER A 313 -11.54 -1.35 -5.09
CA SER A 313 -12.83 -1.66 -5.73
C SER A 313 -14.02 -1.05 -4.98
N LEU A 314 -13.91 -0.84 -3.66
CA LEU A 314 -15.00 -0.26 -2.85
C LEU A 314 -15.33 1.18 -3.24
N PHE A 315 -14.35 1.95 -3.72
CA PHE A 315 -14.58 3.29 -4.25
C PHE A 315 -15.51 3.28 -5.47
N ILE A 316 -15.32 2.32 -6.38
CA ILE A 316 -16.15 2.21 -7.57
C ILE A 316 -17.60 1.86 -7.19
N HIS A 317 -17.79 0.94 -6.25
CA HIS A 317 -19.10 0.58 -5.73
C HIS A 317 -19.75 1.73 -4.94
N GLN A 318 -18.95 2.56 -4.25
CA GLN A 318 -19.43 3.77 -3.58
C GLN A 318 -19.93 4.80 -4.60
N CYS A 319 -19.17 5.05 -5.67
CA CYS A 319 -19.60 5.96 -6.75
C CYS A 319 -20.87 5.48 -7.44
N ARG A 320 -21.10 4.18 -7.52
CA ARG A 320 -22.32 3.57 -8.10
C ARG A 320 -23.51 3.54 -7.13
N GLY A 321 -23.31 3.81 -5.83
CA GLY A 321 -24.35 3.75 -4.80
C GLY A 321 -24.73 2.33 -4.38
N GLU A 322 -23.76 1.42 -4.24
CA GLU A 322 -23.94 -0.01 -3.95
C GLU A 322 -23.40 -0.41 -2.54
N PRO A 323 -23.96 0.11 -1.43
CA PRO A 323 -23.41 -0.09 -0.08
C PRO A 323 -23.42 -1.56 0.37
N GLN A 324 -24.32 -2.41 -0.13
CA GLN A 324 -24.37 -3.83 0.20
C GLN A 324 -23.14 -4.58 -0.33
N VAL A 325 -22.68 -4.22 -1.54
CA VAL A 325 -21.48 -4.79 -2.16
C VAL A 325 -20.23 -4.35 -1.39
N ILE A 326 -20.22 -3.08 -0.97
CA ILE A 326 -19.10 -2.52 -0.18
C ILE A 326 -18.92 -3.30 1.11
N LYS A 327 -20.00 -3.54 1.87
CA LYS A 327 -19.92 -4.27 3.13
C LYS A 327 -19.26 -5.64 2.96
N LYS A 328 -19.68 -6.40 1.95
CA LYS A 328 -19.15 -7.74 1.66
C LYS A 328 -17.64 -7.72 1.36
N PHE A 329 -17.21 -6.85 0.45
CA PHE A 329 -15.79 -6.78 0.09
C PHE A 329 -14.91 -6.14 1.18
N ALA A 330 -15.45 -5.20 1.96
CA ALA A 330 -14.75 -4.63 3.10
C ALA A 330 -14.48 -5.70 4.18
N ASP A 331 -15.42 -6.60 4.44
CA ASP A 331 -15.24 -7.71 5.38
C ASP A 331 -14.17 -8.71 4.87
N GLU A 332 -14.18 -9.04 3.55
CA GLU A 332 -13.14 -9.89 2.94
C GLU A 332 -11.75 -9.24 3.06
N ALA A 333 -11.65 -7.96 2.69
CA ALA A 333 -10.39 -7.22 2.76
C ALA A 333 -9.88 -7.07 4.20
N LYS A 334 -10.79 -6.83 5.16
CA LYS A 334 -10.45 -6.73 6.59
C LYS A 334 -9.91 -8.04 7.14
N THR A 335 -10.53 -9.16 6.79
CA THR A 335 -10.06 -10.50 7.20
C THR A 335 -8.66 -10.75 6.68
N LEU A 336 -8.44 -10.53 5.37
CA LEU A 336 -7.12 -10.67 4.75
C LEU A 336 -6.06 -9.76 5.41
N ALA A 337 -6.42 -8.51 5.68
CA ALA A 337 -5.51 -7.55 6.31
C ALA A 337 -5.15 -7.91 7.75
N LEU A 338 -6.09 -8.50 8.50
CA LEU A 338 -5.85 -9.02 9.86
C LEU A 338 -4.92 -10.24 9.84
N GLU A 339 -5.17 -11.20 8.95
CA GLU A 339 -4.38 -12.44 8.83
C GLU A 339 -2.90 -12.15 8.48
N HIS A 340 -2.66 -11.11 7.68
CA HIS A 340 -1.31 -10.75 7.22
C HIS A 340 -0.70 -9.55 7.94
N GLY A 341 -1.40 -8.94 8.90
CA GLY A 341 -0.89 -7.81 9.68
C GLY A 341 -0.68 -6.55 8.85
N PHE A 342 -1.67 -6.13 8.03
CA PHE A 342 -1.64 -4.92 7.21
C PHE A 342 -2.48 -3.79 7.82
N PRO A 343 -1.96 -3.00 8.78
CA PRO A 343 -2.75 -2.01 9.50
C PRO A 343 -3.36 -0.93 8.60
N PHE A 344 -2.64 -0.54 7.53
CA PHE A 344 -3.12 0.41 6.54
C PHE A 344 -4.41 -0.07 5.86
N TRP A 345 -4.41 -1.29 5.30
CA TRP A 345 -5.58 -1.86 4.63
C TRP A 345 -6.71 -2.20 5.60
N GLN A 346 -6.39 -2.59 6.83
CA GLN A 346 -7.37 -2.83 7.88
C GLN A 346 -8.16 -1.55 8.21
N ALA A 347 -7.47 -0.41 8.32
CA ALA A 347 -8.08 0.87 8.61
C ALA A 347 -9.00 1.33 7.46
N GLU A 348 -8.54 1.25 6.21
CA GLU A 348 -9.37 1.59 5.03
C GLU A 348 -10.61 0.71 4.92
N ALA A 349 -10.49 -0.60 5.15
CA ALA A 349 -11.64 -1.50 5.19
C ALA A 349 -12.65 -1.08 6.26
N GLY A 350 -12.18 -0.67 7.44
CA GLY A 350 -13.00 -0.14 8.52
C GLY A 350 -13.75 1.13 8.15
N ILE A 351 -13.09 2.07 7.48
CA ILE A 351 -13.68 3.31 6.95
C ILE A 351 -14.83 2.99 5.99
N MET A 352 -14.57 2.14 5.00
CA MET A 352 -15.55 1.82 3.96
C MET A 352 -16.72 1.00 4.51
N ALA A 353 -16.49 0.08 5.44
CA ALA A 353 -17.54 -0.65 6.15
C ALA A 353 -18.42 0.29 6.97
N GLY A 354 -17.83 1.26 7.67
CA GLY A 354 -18.54 2.27 8.43
C GLY A 354 -19.44 3.14 7.56
N TRP A 355 -18.94 3.60 6.41
CA TRP A 355 -19.73 4.34 5.44
C TRP A 355 -20.90 3.50 4.92
N ALA A 356 -20.65 2.25 4.53
CA ALA A 356 -21.70 1.36 4.04
C ALA A 356 -22.79 1.08 5.09
N THR A 357 -22.41 0.96 6.36
CA THR A 357 -23.34 0.79 7.49
C THR A 357 -24.20 2.04 7.66
N ALA A 358 -23.61 3.24 7.61
CA ALA A 358 -24.34 4.50 7.70
C ALA A 358 -25.31 4.68 6.53
N ALA A 359 -24.90 4.36 5.31
CA ALA A 359 -25.71 4.45 4.10
C ALA A 359 -26.92 3.48 4.08
N GLN A 360 -26.86 2.39 4.86
CA GLN A 360 -27.94 1.39 4.97
C GLN A 360 -28.88 1.65 6.17
N GLY A 361 -28.79 2.80 6.83
CA GLY A 361 -29.66 3.18 7.96
C GLY A 361 -29.06 2.90 9.34
N GLY A 362 -27.91 2.25 9.46
CA GLY A 362 -27.12 2.09 10.69
C GLY A 362 -26.32 3.34 11.05
N SER A 363 -26.92 4.51 10.97
CA SER A 363 -26.21 5.80 10.93
C SER A 363 -25.25 6.05 12.11
N ARG A 364 -25.72 5.81 13.35
CA ARG A 364 -24.88 6.05 14.55
C ARG A 364 -23.71 5.09 14.65
N GLU A 365 -23.95 3.81 14.40
CA GLU A 365 -22.91 2.77 14.42
C GLU A 365 -21.90 2.98 13.28
N GLY A 366 -22.40 3.26 12.06
CA GLY A 366 -21.59 3.54 10.91
C GLY A 366 -20.66 4.74 11.08
N ILE A 367 -21.15 5.84 11.69
CA ILE A 367 -20.32 7.02 12.01
C ILE A 367 -19.21 6.66 13.00
N VAL A 368 -19.51 5.89 14.06
CA VAL A 368 -18.50 5.47 15.05
C VAL A 368 -17.43 4.60 14.37
N GLN A 369 -17.85 3.62 13.56
CA GLN A 369 -16.94 2.78 12.79
C GLN A 369 -16.04 3.59 11.86
N LEU A 370 -16.63 4.53 11.12
CA LEU A 370 -15.92 5.39 10.17
C LEU A 370 -14.88 6.27 10.88
N ARG A 371 -15.26 6.92 11.99
CA ARG A 371 -14.34 7.73 12.82
C ARG A 371 -13.17 6.91 13.36
N ASN A 372 -13.44 5.72 13.88
CA ASN A 372 -12.39 4.82 14.36
C ASN A 372 -11.44 4.43 13.23
N GLY A 373 -12.00 4.05 12.07
CA GLY A 373 -11.20 3.73 10.87
C GLY A 373 -10.32 4.90 10.42
N VAL A 374 -10.82 6.14 10.42
CA VAL A 374 -10.01 7.33 10.11
C VAL A 374 -8.90 7.54 11.13
N THR A 375 -9.20 7.34 12.42
CA THR A 375 -8.19 7.43 13.49
C THR A 375 -7.09 6.39 13.30
N ASP A 376 -7.48 5.14 13.05
CA ASP A 376 -6.54 4.03 12.82
C ASP A 376 -5.70 4.26 11.55
N PHE A 377 -6.30 4.78 10.49
CA PHE A 377 -5.60 5.14 9.26
C PHE A 377 -4.52 6.20 9.50
N LEU A 378 -4.86 7.28 10.19
CA LEU A 378 -3.92 8.34 10.53
C LEU A 378 -2.83 7.86 11.50
N ALA A 379 -3.13 6.89 12.36
CA ALA A 379 -2.14 6.27 13.25
C ALA A 379 -1.07 5.47 12.49
N THR A 380 -1.33 5.01 11.25
CA THR A 380 -0.30 4.44 10.38
C THR A 380 0.67 5.48 9.83
N GLY A 381 0.41 6.78 10.03
CA GLY A 381 1.14 7.92 9.50
C GLY A 381 0.80 8.29 8.06
N ALA A 382 -0.13 7.59 7.45
CA ALA A 382 -0.69 7.96 6.17
C ALA A 382 -1.48 9.27 6.31
N ARG A 383 -1.33 10.15 5.32
CA ARG A 383 -2.06 11.42 5.22
C ARG A 383 -2.80 11.57 3.90
N MET A 384 -2.39 10.82 2.87
CA MET A 384 -3.11 10.74 1.62
C MET A 384 -4.57 10.32 1.87
N ASP A 385 -5.47 10.69 1.00
CA ASP A 385 -6.92 10.39 1.12
C ASP A 385 -7.63 10.99 2.35
N LYS A 386 -6.95 11.76 3.20
CA LYS A 386 -7.62 12.39 4.35
C LYS A 386 -8.80 13.26 3.93
N PRO A 387 -8.74 14.09 2.86
CA PRO A 387 -9.91 14.83 2.38
C PRO A 387 -11.08 13.92 1.99
N ARG A 388 -10.80 12.77 1.37
CA ARG A 388 -11.82 11.78 1.00
C ARG A 388 -12.46 11.16 2.23
N TRP A 389 -11.67 10.73 3.22
CA TRP A 389 -12.21 10.13 4.45
C TRP A 389 -13.09 11.10 5.22
N LEU A 390 -12.72 12.37 5.27
CA LEU A 390 -13.53 13.42 5.89
C LEU A 390 -14.80 13.72 5.06
N ALA A 391 -14.76 13.60 3.72
CA ALA A 391 -15.95 13.69 2.88
C ALA A 391 -16.94 12.57 3.15
N LEU A 392 -16.47 11.31 3.33
CA LEU A 392 -17.34 10.19 3.72
C LEU A 392 -17.98 10.40 5.08
N LEU A 393 -17.21 10.93 6.02
CA LEU A 393 -17.71 11.26 7.36
C LEU A 393 -18.77 12.37 7.30
N ALA A 394 -18.55 13.41 6.51
CA ALA A 394 -19.50 14.50 6.30
C ALA A 394 -20.81 14.00 5.66
N GLU A 395 -20.70 13.10 4.68
CA GLU A 395 -21.86 12.45 4.06
C GLU A 395 -22.66 11.62 5.06
N ALA A 396 -21.96 10.81 5.89
CA ALA A 396 -22.58 10.01 6.93
C ALA A 396 -23.29 10.88 7.98
N TYR A 397 -22.70 12.00 8.38
CA TYR A 397 -23.34 12.99 9.26
C TYR A 397 -24.58 13.61 8.60
N GLY A 398 -24.51 13.96 7.32
CA GLY A 398 -25.64 14.47 6.57
C GLY A 398 -26.82 13.48 6.50
N ILE A 399 -26.55 12.19 6.26
CA ILE A 399 -27.55 11.12 6.29
C ILE A 399 -28.19 11.00 7.67
N ASN A 400 -27.42 11.17 8.74
CA ASN A 400 -27.89 11.07 10.13
C ASN A 400 -28.50 12.38 10.69
N ASN A 401 -28.77 13.36 9.84
CA ASN A 401 -29.32 14.66 10.22
C ASN A 401 -28.46 15.43 11.25
N GLN A 402 -27.15 15.35 11.13
CA GLN A 402 -26.13 16.03 11.91
C GLN A 402 -25.34 17.01 11.02
N PRO A 403 -25.97 18.06 10.47
CA PRO A 403 -25.30 18.94 9.50
C PRO A 403 -24.16 19.76 10.07
N ASP A 404 -24.17 20.09 11.37
CA ASP A 404 -23.11 20.86 12.00
C ASP A 404 -21.80 20.08 12.04
N GLU A 405 -21.84 18.83 12.46
CA GLU A 405 -20.67 17.93 12.48
C GLU A 405 -20.18 17.64 11.04
N GLY A 406 -21.12 17.53 10.11
CA GLY A 406 -20.79 17.38 8.69
C GLY A 406 -20.05 18.59 8.14
N LEU A 407 -20.49 19.80 8.44
CA LEU A 407 -19.85 21.04 8.03
C LEU A 407 -18.44 21.21 8.62
N GLU A 408 -18.23 20.85 9.89
CA GLU A 408 -16.88 20.84 10.48
C GLU A 408 -15.96 19.83 9.80
N ALA A 409 -16.46 18.64 9.44
CA ALA A 409 -15.67 17.65 8.68
C ALA A 409 -15.29 18.17 7.28
N VAL A 410 -16.20 18.83 6.55
CA VAL A 410 -15.92 19.45 5.26
C VAL A 410 -14.92 20.58 5.39
N LYS A 411 -15.05 21.45 6.39
CA LYS A 411 -14.14 22.55 6.66
C LYS A 411 -12.71 22.04 6.91
N GLU A 412 -12.56 21.01 7.73
CA GLU A 412 -11.26 20.37 7.97
C GLU A 412 -10.70 19.75 6.67
N ALA A 413 -11.55 19.08 5.87
CA ALA A 413 -11.13 18.50 4.60
C ALA A 413 -10.63 19.57 3.60
N LEU A 414 -11.34 20.69 3.46
CA LEU A 414 -10.92 21.79 2.58
C LEU A 414 -9.64 22.44 3.08
N ARG A 415 -9.44 22.59 4.39
CA ARG A 415 -8.17 23.05 4.96
C ARG A 415 -7.01 22.12 4.57
N VAL A 416 -7.20 20.80 4.63
CA VAL A 416 -6.19 19.82 4.21
C VAL A 416 -5.91 19.93 2.71
N VAL A 417 -6.94 20.11 1.86
CA VAL A 417 -6.77 20.36 0.41
C VAL A 417 -5.90 21.59 0.16
N ASP A 418 -6.15 22.68 0.90
CA ASP A 418 -5.37 23.92 0.75
C ASP A 418 -3.91 23.76 1.18
N GLU A 419 -3.65 23.01 2.24
CA GLU A 419 -2.32 22.75 2.77
C GLU A 419 -1.51 21.79 1.90
N THR A 420 -2.12 20.68 1.48
CA THR A 420 -1.42 19.60 0.76
C THR A 420 -1.51 19.70 -0.76
N LYS A 421 -2.50 20.42 -1.30
CA LYS A 421 -2.87 20.42 -2.72
C LYS A 421 -3.39 19.06 -3.23
N GLU A 422 -3.97 18.25 -2.34
CA GLU A 422 -4.71 17.04 -2.69
C GLU A 422 -6.10 17.42 -3.20
N CYS A 423 -6.21 17.67 -4.49
CA CYS A 423 -7.41 18.25 -5.09
C CYS A 423 -8.41 17.23 -5.64
N PHE A 424 -8.09 15.92 -5.61
CA PHE A 424 -8.94 14.88 -6.21
C PHE A 424 -10.41 14.97 -5.77
N PHE A 425 -10.66 15.14 -4.48
CA PHE A 425 -12.02 15.19 -3.90
C PHE A 425 -12.59 16.61 -3.74
N GLN A 426 -11.88 17.66 -4.16
CA GLN A 426 -12.22 19.06 -3.87
C GLN A 426 -13.62 19.45 -4.39
N ALA A 427 -13.98 19.06 -5.62
CA ALA A 427 -15.30 19.35 -6.17
C ALA A 427 -16.42 18.69 -5.35
N ARG A 428 -16.22 17.45 -4.92
CA ARG A 428 -17.18 16.73 -4.07
C ARG A 428 -17.33 17.37 -2.70
N LEU A 429 -16.26 17.86 -2.09
CA LEU A 429 -16.29 18.57 -0.81
C LEU A 429 -17.11 19.86 -0.90
N CYS A 430 -16.92 20.66 -1.94
CA CYS A 430 -17.75 21.86 -2.16
C CYS A 430 -19.22 21.51 -2.35
N GLN A 431 -19.53 20.46 -3.10
CA GLN A 431 -20.91 20.02 -3.30
C GLN A 431 -21.53 19.53 -1.98
N LEU A 432 -20.82 18.73 -1.17
CA LEU A 432 -21.28 18.31 0.16
C LEU A 432 -21.50 19.49 1.12
N ASN A 433 -20.63 20.49 1.05
CA ASN A 433 -20.78 21.71 1.83
C ASN A 433 -22.14 22.39 1.53
N GLY A 434 -22.46 22.57 0.27
CA GLY A 434 -23.76 23.12 -0.14
C GLY A 434 -24.96 22.29 0.34
N ASP A 435 -24.90 20.97 0.20
CA ASP A 435 -25.99 20.07 0.66
C ASP A 435 -26.19 20.16 2.18
N LEU A 436 -25.11 20.23 2.95
CA LEU A 436 -25.16 20.34 4.43
C LEU A 436 -25.67 21.70 4.89
N LEU A 437 -25.30 22.79 4.19
CA LEU A 437 -25.83 24.14 4.48
C LEU A 437 -27.36 24.19 4.31
N LEU A 438 -27.88 23.58 3.22
CA LEU A 438 -29.33 23.49 3.01
C LEU A 438 -30.02 22.67 4.11
N ARG A 439 -29.42 21.57 4.54
CA ARG A 439 -29.96 20.74 5.64
C ARG A 439 -29.98 21.46 6.98
N LYS A 440 -29.01 22.32 7.23
CA LYS A 440 -28.95 23.13 8.45
C LYS A 440 -30.05 24.17 8.53
N GLY A 441 -30.54 24.69 7.40
CA GLY A 441 -31.70 25.56 7.30
C GLY A 441 -31.54 26.91 8.00
N ILE A 442 -30.30 27.45 8.06
CA ILE A 442 -30.02 28.77 8.63
C ILE A 442 -30.47 29.90 7.65
N PRO A 443 -30.64 31.14 8.13
CA PRO A 443 -30.84 32.28 7.24
C PRO A 443 -29.72 32.33 6.18
N ASP A 444 -30.06 32.67 4.95
CA ASP A 444 -29.16 32.73 3.79
C ASP A 444 -28.49 31.38 3.38
N ALA A 445 -28.94 30.24 3.92
CA ALA A 445 -28.43 28.91 3.58
C ALA A 445 -28.49 28.62 2.08
N GLU A 446 -29.57 29.03 1.41
CA GLU A 446 -29.73 28.84 -0.04
C GLU A 446 -28.68 29.61 -0.84
N VAL A 447 -28.40 30.86 -0.49
CA VAL A 447 -27.38 31.68 -1.13
C VAL A 447 -25.99 31.07 -0.92
N ALA A 448 -25.68 30.68 0.30
CA ALA A 448 -24.41 30.06 0.62
C ALA A 448 -24.23 28.72 -0.10
N ALA A 449 -25.28 27.90 -0.17
CA ALA A 449 -25.28 26.62 -0.88
C ALA A 449 -25.11 26.81 -2.40
N GLU A 450 -25.78 27.80 -3.00
CA GLU A 450 -25.60 28.11 -4.42
C GLU A 450 -24.16 28.48 -4.75
N ILE A 451 -23.49 29.26 -3.89
CA ILE A 451 -22.06 29.60 -4.04
C ILE A 451 -21.21 28.32 -4.04
N GLN A 452 -21.46 27.41 -3.09
CA GLN A 452 -20.70 26.15 -2.98
C GLN A 452 -20.94 25.22 -4.19
N PHE A 453 -22.16 25.11 -4.68
CA PHE A 453 -22.45 24.29 -5.87
C PHE A 453 -21.81 24.88 -7.14
N ARG A 454 -21.79 26.20 -7.30
CA ARG A 454 -21.10 26.85 -8.42
C ARG A 454 -19.59 26.65 -8.35
N GLU A 455 -18.98 26.70 -7.17
CA GLU A 455 -17.57 26.39 -6.98
C GLU A 455 -17.28 24.92 -7.31
N ALA A 456 -18.14 23.99 -6.83
CA ALA A 456 -18.03 22.58 -7.17
C ALA A 456 -18.06 22.34 -8.69
N LEU A 457 -18.96 23.00 -9.41
CA LEU A 457 -19.06 22.95 -10.87
C LEU A 457 -17.79 23.48 -11.55
N ALA A 458 -17.26 24.62 -11.09
CA ALA A 458 -16.06 25.21 -11.66
C ALA A 458 -14.84 24.31 -11.48
N ILE A 459 -14.69 23.70 -10.30
CA ILE A 459 -13.61 22.74 -10.02
C ILE A 459 -13.79 21.47 -10.87
N ALA A 460 -14.99 20.86 -10.88
CA ALA A 460 -15.27 19.65 -11.64
C ALA A 460 -15.00 19.84 -13.15
N ARG A 461 -15.37 20.97 -13.72
CA ARG A 461 -15.08 21.31 -15.12
C ARG A 461 -13.59 21.45 -15.40
N ARG A 462 -12.84 22.10 -14.51
CA ARG A 462 -11.38 22.23 -14.61
C ARG A 462 -10.67 20.89 -14.51
N GLN A 463 -11.20 19.95 -13.73
CA GLN A 463 -10.70 18.60 -13.57
C GLN A 463 -11.21 17.63 -14.65
N GLU A 464 -12.13 18.05 -15.51
CA GLU A 464 -12.88 17.24 -16.46
C GLU A 464 -13.68 16.10 -15.78
N ALA A 465 -13.98 16.26 -14.51
CA ALA A 465 -14.61 15.29 -13.61
C ALA A 465 -16.13 15.24 -13.82
N LYS A 466 -16.59 14.58 -14.90
CA LYS A 466 -17.99 14.56 -15.32
C LYS A 466 -18.96 14.01 -14.28
N SER A 467 -18.53 13.02 -13.49
CA SER A 467 -19.36 12.51 -12.38
C SER A 467 -19.55 13.54 -11.27
N TRP A 468 -18.51 14.31 -10.94
CA TRP A 468 -18.62 15.41 -9.96
C TRP A 468 -19.41 16.60 -10.54
N GLU A 469 -19.24 16.91 -11.84
CA GLU A 469 -20.03 17.94 -12.55
C GLU A 469 -21.53 17.59 -12.49
N LEU A 470 -21.90 16.32 -12.75
CA LEU A 470 -23.29 15.84 -12.67
C LEU A 470 -23.88 16.01 -11.27
N ARG A 471 -23.16 15.59 -10.23
CA ARG A 471 -23.62 15.73 -8.83
C ARG A 471 -23.83 17.18 -8.44
N ALA A 472 -22.89 18.04 -8.74
CA ALA A 472 -22.98 19.47 -8.44
C ALA A 472 -24.13 20.15 -9.24
N ALA A 473 -24.29 19.80 -10.53
CA ALA A 473 -25.38 20.31 -11.37
C ALA A 473 -26.74 19.83 -10.85
N THR A 474 -26.85 18.58 -10.41
CA THR A 474 -28.09 18.03 -9.85
C THR A 474 -28.46 18.73 -8.54
N SER A 475 -27.50 18.94 -7.62
CA SER A 475 -27.75 19.69 -6.37
C SER A 475 -28.19 21.12 -6.64
N LEU A 476 -27.52 21.83 -7.55
CA LEU A 476 -27.88 23.20 -7.92
C LEU A 476 -29.24 23.29 -8.63
N ALA A 477 -29.53 22.36 -9.52
CA ALA A 477 -30.82 22.29 -10.22
C ALA A 477 -31.98 22.02 -9.24
N ARG A 478 -31.78 21.21 -8.21
CA ARG A 478 -32.78 21.02 -7.12
C ARG A 478 -33.03 22.29 -6.34
N LEU A 479 -31.97 23.02 -5.99
CA LEU A 479 -32.10 24.31 -5.32
C LEU A 479 -32.88 25.30 -6.19
N TRP A 480 -32.56 25.44 -7.46
CA TRP A 480 -33.25 26.35 -8.38
C TRP A 480 -34.70 25.91 -8.64
N ARG A 481 -35.01 24.61 -8.71
CA ARG A 481 -36.37 24.11 -8.77
C ARG A 481 -37.19 24.56 -7.55
N ALA A 482 -36.60 24.44 -6.34
CA ALA A 482 -37.29 24.89 -5.11
C ALA A 482 -37.53 26.41 -5.10
N GLN A 483 -36.68 27.18 -5.75
CA GLN A 483 -36.79 28.62 -5.97
C GLN A 483 -37.69 29.00 -7.17
N SER A 484 -38.40 28.03 -7.79
CA SER A 484 -39.23 28.23 -8.98
C SER A 484 -38.45 28.62 -10.25
N ARG A 485 -37.15 28.45 -10.29
CA ARG A 485 -36.24 28.72 -11.44
C ARG A 485 -36.09 27.48 -12.31
N ARG A 486 -37.22 26.87 -12.72
CA ARG A 486 -37.27 25.56 -13.41
C ARG A 486 -36.47 25.56 -14.72
N ARG A 487 -36.60 26.61 -15.53
CA ARG A 487 -35.94 26.71 -16.82
C ARG A 487 -34.41 26.75 -16.67
N GLU A 488 -33.93 27.56 -15.75
CA GLU A 488 -32.49 27.64 -15.47
C GLU A 488 -31.93 26.31 -14.94
N ALA A 489 -32.71 25.60 -14.10
CA ALA A 489 -32.36 24.28 -13.62
C ALA A 489 -32.26 23.25 -14.75
N TYR A 490 -33.20 23.27 -15.69
CA TYR A 490 -33.21 22.39 -16.87
C TYR A 490 -32.03 22.70 -17.79
N ASP A 491 -31.83 23.99 -18.14
CA ASP A 491 -30.78 24.46 -19.03
C ASP A 491 -29.36 24.16 -18.49
N LEU A 492 -29.18 24.06 -17.15
CA LEU A 492 -27.97 23.62 -16.51
C LEU A 492 -27.79 22.10 -16.58
N LEU A 493 -28.81 21.32 -16.18
CA LEU A 493 -28.66 19.89 -15.96
C LEU A 493 -28.71 19.06 -17.24
N ALA A 494 -29.56 19.44 -18.20
CA ALA A 494 -29.80 18.67 -19.42
C ALA A 494 -28.52 18.45 -20.27
N PRO A 495 -27.68 19.46 -20.54
CA PRO A 495 -26.45 19.24 -21.30
C PRO A 495 -25.41 18.42 -20.53
N VAL A 496 -25.35 18.52 -19.18
CA VAL A 496 -24.44 17.72 -18.36
C VAL A 496 -24.87 16.25 -18.38
N TYR A 497 -26.17 15.96 -18.22
CA TYR A 497 -26.71 14.62 -18.32
C TYR A 497 -26.54 14.02 -19.72
N GLY A 498 -26.79 14.81 -20.77
CA GLY A 498 -26.68 14.40 -22.17
C GLY A 498 -25.26 14.06 -22.63
N TRP A 499 -24.22 14.37 -21.84
CA TRP A 499 -22.85 14.00 -22.11
C TRP A 499 -22.59 12.49 -21.89
N PHE A 500 -23.32 11.85 -20.96
CA PHE A 500 -23.07 10.47 -20.59
C PHE A 500 -23.54 9.49 -21.65
N THR A 501 -22.73 8.46 -21.91
CA THR A 501 -23.00 7.39 -22.88
C THR A 501 -23.11 6.02 -22.22
N GLU A 502 -22.80 5.91 -20.92
CA GLU A 502 -22.82 4.69 -20.12
C GLU A 502 -23.16 4.98 -18.65
N GLY A 503 -23.30 3.95 -17.82
CA GLY A 503 -23.51 4.08 -16.37
C GLY A 503 -24.93 4.51 -15.97
N PHE A 504 -25.92 4.37 -16.85
CA PHE A 504 -27.31 4.80 -16.61
C PHE A 504 -28.01 4.02 -15.49
N ASP A 505 -27.40 2.95 -14.99
CA ASP A 505 -27.84 2.20 -13.82
C ASP A 505 -27.28 2.74 -12.49
N THR A 506 -26.38 3.72 -12.53
CA THR A 506 -25.83 4.38 -11.33
C THR A 506 -26.87 5.25 -10.63
N ALA A 507 -26.71 5.43 -9.32
CA ALA A 507 -27.61 6.25 -8.53
C ALA A 507 -27.68 7.70 -9.02
N ASP A 508 -26.51 8.29 -9.37
CA ASP A 508 -26.42 9.70 -9.81
C ASP A 508 -27.14 9.97 -11.12
N LEU A 509 -26.99 9.09 -12.13
CA LEU A 509 -27.66 9.27 -13.43
C LEU A 509 -29.17 9.01 -13.34
N LYS A 510 -29.61 8.05 -12.52
CA LYS A 510 -31.05 7.85 -12.24
C LYS A 510 -31.66 9.07 -11.57
N ASP A 511 -30.98 9.62 -10.59
CA ASP A 511 -31.42 10.77 -9.83
C ASP A 511 -31.48 12.05 -10.68
N ALA A 512 -30.47 12.27 -11.52
CA ALA A 512 -30.47 13.38 -12.49
C ALA A 512 -31.60 13.23 -13.53
N ARG A 513 -31.87 12.01 -14.00
CA ARG A 513 -32.95 11.73 -14.92
C ARG A 513 -34.33 12.06 -14.34
N ILE A 514 -34.60 11.58 -13.11
CA ILE A 514 -35.85 11.89 -12.40
C ILE A 514 -36.04 13.40 -12.29
N LEU A 515 -35.00 14.13 -11.90
CA LEU A 515 -35.06 15.57 -11.77
C LEU A 515 -35.35 16.27 -13.12
N LEU A 516 -34.71 15.81 -14.21
CA LEU A 516 -34.97 16.36 -15.56
C LEU A 516 -36.42 16.13 -15.99
N ASP A 517 -36.98 14.95 -15.73
CA ASP A 517 -38.38 14.63 -16.04
C ASP A 517 -39.37 15.50 -15.22
N GLU A 518 -39.01 15.90 -14.00
CA GLU A 518 -39.76 16.84 -13.17
C GLU A 518 -39.62 18.29 -13.63
N LEU A 519 -38.53 18.67 -14.29
CA LEU A 519 -38.28 20.04 -14.77
C LEU A 519 -38.90 20.30 -16.15
N ALA A 520 -39.06 19.28 -16.96
CA ALA A 520 -39.71 19.35 -18.28
C ALA A 520 -41.21 19.70 -18.14
#